data_2bee68b31ec23896780a6f4f28a6ab45
#
_entry.id   2bee68b31ec23896780a6f4f28a6ab45
#
_cell.length_a   1.000
_cell.length_b   1.000
_cell.length_c   1.000
_cell.angle_alpha   90.00
_cell.angle_beta   90.00
_cell.angle_gamma   90.00
#
_symmetry.space_group_name_H-M   'P 1'
#
loop_
_entity.id
_entity.type
_entity.pdbx_description
1 polymer ?
#
loop_
_entity_poly.entity_id
_entity_poly.type
_entity_poly.pdbx_seq_one_letter_code
_entity_poly.pdbx_strand_id
1 'polypeptide(L)'
;MKKTVSMILAVLLMASLLVGCGSTSANTATTAETTAAAGTDAAAETTAAAEIKTVTPGVLTVATSPDFAPMEFTDPTKQGQDMYVGFDITLAKYIAEYLGLELQIMPMSFDACQTAVYAGTADMAASGFSWTEDRAQNYNTSDYYHAGDNEDEQVLITLASNGDKYATAEGLKGAKIGAQNASLQQSLTTEQLSDSELILFTDLGTGVLQLKNGDFDCIAVAKGNGDAIIANNPEIAMSGFKFVVDEKYTGNVILLQKGNDALTEAVNAALAASKDQWDTWYNEAKAISGIEVSYDDQGNVAN
;
A
#
# COMPACT_ATOMS: atom_id res chain seq x y z
N MET A 1 40.83 -38.87 3.73
CA MET A 1 41.94 -38.33 4.54
C MET A 1 41.34 -37.15 5.31
N LYS A 2 40.86 -37.36 6.47
CA LYS A 2 41.21 -37.08 7.86
C LYS A 2 42.12 -35.85 8.08
N LYS A 3 41.58 -34.85 8.83
CA LYS A 3 42.17 -34.14 9.97
C LYS A 3 41.22 -32.99 10.36
N THR A 4 40.41 -33.10 11.35
CA THR A 4 40.38 -32.77 12.80
C THR A 4 41.47 -31.82 13.32
N VAL A 5 41.03 -30.88 14.16
CA VAL A 5 41.62 -30.34 15.42
C VAL A 5 40.98 -28.98 15.66
N SER A 6 40.16 -28.78 16.65
CA SER A 6 40.21 -28.74 18.11
C SER A 6 40.24 -27.30 18.66
N MET A 7 39.17 -26.88 19.26
CA MET A 7 38.99 -26.45 20.68
C MET A 7 40.08 -25.56 21.31
N ILE A 8 39.71 -24.37 21.81
CA ILE A 8 40.12 -23.90 23.15
C ILE A 8 39.06 -22.93 23.72
N LEU A 9 38.62 -23.27 24.89
CA LEU A 9 37.76 -22.62 25.87
C LEU A 9 38.63 -21.71 26.75
N ALA A 10 38.23 -20.50 27.08
CA ALA A 10 38.73 -19.76 28.22
C ALA A 10 37.64 -18.91 28.87
N VAL A 11 37.24 -19.37 30.02
CA VAL A 11 36.42 -18.71 31.06
C VAL A 11 37.33 -17.79 31.88
N LEU A 12 36.89 -16.57 32.19
CA LEU A 12 37.38 -15.84 33.38
C LEU A 12 36.26 -14.98 33.97
N LEU A 13 35.76 -15.44 35.11
CA LEU A 13 34.99 -14.67 36.10
C LEU A 13 35.94 -13.72 36.85
N MET A 14 35.49 -12.48 37.14
CA MET A 14 35.86 -11.81 38.38
C MET A 14 34.75 -10.89 38.88
N ALA A 15 34.23 -11.23 40.02
CA ALA A 15 33.37 -10.42 40.87
C ALA A 15 34.22 -9.50 41.74
N SER A 16 33.74 -8.28 42.03
CA SER A 16 34.12 -7.57 43.25
C SER A 16 33.03 -6.66 43.77
N LEU A 17 32.48 -7.05 44.86
CA LEU A 17 31.66 -6.27 45.80
C LEU A 17 32.54 -5.27 46.56
N LEU A 18 32.05 -4.04 46.82
CA LEU A 18 32.41 -3.31 48.03
C LEU A 18 31.24 -2.40 48.46
N VAL A 19 30.84 -2.65 49.67
CA VAL A 19 29.90 -1.98 50.57
C VAL A 19 30.57 -0.72 51.15
N GLY A 20 29.81 0.36 51.38
CA GLY A 20 30.23 1.50 52.18
C GLY A 20 29.03 2.25 52.76
N CYS A 21 28.73 1.92 54.03
CA CYS A 21 27.76 2.64 54.89
C CYS A 21 28.43 3.83 55.63
N GLY A 22 27.60 4.79 56.03
CA GLY A 22 27.85 5.74 57.14
C GLY A 22 27.51 7.18 56.77
N SER A 23 26.80 8.01 57.48
CA SER A 23 26.11 8.07 58.76
C SER A 23 25.54 9.50 58.86
N THR A 24 24.34 9.57 59.39
CA THR A 24 23.66 10.64 60.14
C THR A 24 24.40 11.94 60.53
N SER A 25 23.73 13.09 60.36
CA SER A 25 23.54 14.07 61.44
C SER A 25 22.39 15.03 61.12
N ALA A 26 21.53 15.18 62.11
CA ALA A 26 20.40 16.11 62.22
C ALA A 26 20.94 17.52 62.63
N ASN A 27 20.23 18.56 62.22
CA ASN A 27 19.79 19.62 63.14
C ASN A 27 18.80 20.63 62.48
N THR A 28 17.63 20.71 63.08
CA THR A 28 16.86 21.81 63.65
C THR A 28 16.43 23.00 62.77
N ALA A 29 15.15 23.03 62.61
CA ALA A 29 14.12 24.06 62.54
C ALA A 29 14.52 25.55 62.42
N THR A 30 13.86 26.27 61.50
CA THR A 30 13.21 27.54 61.79
C THR A 30 12.05 27.77 60.81
N THR A 31 10.90 28.04 61.35
CA THR A 31 9.60 28.36 60.78
C THR A 31 9.63 29.72 60.06
N ALA A 32 9.10 29.81 58.88
CA ALA A 32 8.45 31.05 58.40
C ALA A 32 7.33 30.68 57.42
N GLU A 33 6.08 30.90 57.85
CA GLU A 33 4.89 30.92 57.02
C GLU A 33 5.01 32.00 55.95
N THR A 34 4.67 31.68 54.70
CA THR A 34 4.06 32.64 53.79
C THR A 34 3.17 31.87 52.79
N THR A 35 1.93 32.30 52.83
CA THR A 35 0.72 32.04 52.07
C THR A 35 0.86 31.58 50.63
N ALA A 36 0.05 30.61 50.37
CA ALA A 36 -0.63 30.08 49.16
C ALA A 36 -0.63 30.97 47.90
N ALA A 37 -0.27 30.30 46.79
CA ALA A 37 -0.94 30.45 45.51
C ALA A 37 -1.06 29.05 44.90
N ALA A 38 -2.28 28.58 44.77
CA ALA A 38 -2.62 27.35 44.07
C ALA A 38 -2.40 27.57 42.58
N GLY A 39 -1.29 27.08 42.08
CA GLY A 39 -1.08 26.85 40.66
C GLY A 39 -1.46 25.39 40.36
N THR A 40 -2.60 25.20 39.71
CA THR A 40 -2.99 23.94 39.11
C THR A 40 -2.06 23.72 37.93
N ASP A 41 -0.92 23.05 38.18
CA ASP A 41 -0.17 22.37 37.11
C ASP A 41 -1.03 21.18 36.65
N ALA A 42 -1.78 21.40 35.59
CA ALA A 42 -2.26 20.31 34.76
C ALA A 42 -0.99 19.72 34.11
N ALA A 43 -0.44 18.70 34.72
CA ALA A 43 0.49 17.81 34.05
C ALA A 43 -0.26 17.25 32.83
N ALA A 44 0.03 17.76 31.66
CA ALA A 44 -0.29 17.09 30.43
C ALA A 44 0.45 15.75 30.52
N GLU A 45 -0.30 14.69 30.73
CA GLU A 45 0.19 13.33 30.47
C GLU A 45 0.59 13.29 28.99
N THR A 46 1.85 13.46 28.73
CA THR A 46 2.46 13.11 27.46
C THR A 46 2.42 11.59 27.43
N THR A 47 1.33 11.04 26.88
CA THR A 47 1.34 9.64 26.46
C THR A 47 2.54 9.48 25.57
N ALA A 48 3.56 8.74 26.01
CA ALA A 48 4.71 8.40 25.19
C ALA A 48 4.15 7.79 23.92
N ALA A 49 4.40 8.44 22.76
CA ALA A 49 4.05 7.88 21.47
C ALA A 49 4.63 6.46 21.41
N ALA A 50 3.80 5.47 21.12
CA ALA A 50 4.26 4.10 21.02
C ALA A 50 5.39 4.05 19.98
N GLU A 51 6.50 3.38 20.33
CA GLU A 51 7.65 3.30 19.43
C GLU A 51 7.26 2.55 18.15
N ILE A 52 7.40 3.21 17.00
CA ILE A 52 7.15 2.58 15.70
C ILE A 52 8.20 1.50 15.48
N LYS A 53 7.74 0.26 15.30
CA LYS A 53 8.60 -0.88 15.00
C LYS A 53 8.48 -1.22 13.52
N THR A 54 9.63 -1.28 12.85
CA THR A 54 9.75 -1.74 11.46
C THR A 54 10.52 -3.06 11.39
N VAL A 55 10.34 -3.82 10.32
CA VAL A 55 11.03 -5.10 10.05
C VAL A 55 12.54 -4.91 10.10
N THR A 56 13.02 -3.84 9.48
CA THR A 56 14.41 -3.40 9.57
C THR A 56 14.47 -2.07 10.30
N PRO A 57 15.13 -1.94 11.45
CA PRO A 57 15.19 -0.69 12.19
C PRO A 57 15.63 0.49 11.31
N GLY A 58 14.84 1.57 11.30
CA GLY A 58 15.13 2.78 10.53
C GLY A 58 14.73 2.72 9.05
N VAL A 59 14.16 1.61 8.58
CA VAL A 59 13.72 1.43 7.19
C VAL A 59 12.23 1.12 7.16
N LEU A 60 11.49 1.78 6.29
CA LEU A 60 10.10 1.43 5.94
C LEU A 60 10.13 0.53 4.70
N THR A 61 9.83 -0.75 4.88
CA THR A 61 9.73 -1.70 3.77
C THR A 61 8.31 -1.74 3.23
N VAL A 62 8.15 -1.46 1.92
CA VAL A 62 6.85 -1.33 1.26
C VAL A 62 6.72 -2.35 0.14
N ALA A 63 5.85 -3.34 0.33
CA ALA A 63 5.50 -4.30 -0.71
C ALA A 63 4.55 -3.66 -1.74
N THR A 64 4.83 -3.84 -3.02
CA THR A 64 4.02 -3.29 -4.11
C THR A 64 4.09 -4.16 -5.36
N SER A 65 3.02 -4.18 -6.17
CA SER A 65 2.97 -4.84 -7.49
C SER A 65 3.06 -3.76 -8.56
N PRO A 66 4.28 -3.44 -9.09
CA PRO A 66 4.50 -2.24 -9.89
C PRO A 66 4.06 -2.44 -11.35
N ASP A 67 2.81 -2.80 -11.56
CA ASP A 67 2.14 -3.07 -12.83
C ASP A 67 0.77 -2.36 -12.96
N PHE A 68 0.40 -1.53 -11.97
CA PHE A 68 -0.91 -0.91 -11.85
C PHE A 68 -0.85 0.62 -12.05
N ALA A 69 -0.45 1.06 -13.26
CA ALA A 69 -0.46 2.50 -13.58
C ALA A 69 -1.88 3.09 -13.52
N PRO A 70 -2.06 4.32 -13.04
CA PRO A 70 -1.03 5.27 -12.61
C PRO A 70 -0.63 5.15 -11.12
N MET A 71 -1.15 4.15 -10.38
CA MET A 71 -0.92 4.02 -8.94
C MET A 71 0.54 3.60 -8.64
N GLU A 72 0.98 2.45 -9.15
CA GLU A 72 2.35 1.98 -9.03
C GLU A 72 2.77 1.21 -10.29
N PHE A 73 3.90 1.58 -10.85
CA PHE A 73 4.41 0.96 -12.07
C PHE A 73 5.92 1.16 -12.24
N THR A 74 6.47 0.46 -13.21
CA THR A 74 7.88 0.54 -13.52
C THR A 74 8.14 1.52 -14.65
N ASP A 75 9.03 2.51 -14.43
CA ASP A 75 9.58 3.38 -15.46
C ASP A 75 10.87 2.74 -16.02
N PRO A 76 10.87 2.20 -17.25
CA PRO A 76 12.00 1.50 -17.82
C PRO A 76 13.20 2.41 -18.14
N THR A 77 13.03 3.72 -18.06
CA THR A 77 14.11 4.71 -18.28
C THR A 77 14.97 4.93 -17.03
N LYS A 78 14.51 4.44 -15.87
CA LYS A 78 15.16 4.57 -14.57
C LYS A 78 15.72 3.23 -14.08
N GLN A 79 16.52 3.26 -13.02
CA GLN A 79 17.17 2.07 -12.47
C GLN A 79 17.11 2.02 -10.94
N GLY A 80 17.29 0.83 -10.36
CA GLY A 80 17.28 0.62 -8.92
C GLY A 80 15.90 0.95 -8.30
N GLN A 81 15.90 1.57 -7.13
CA GLN A 81 14.64 1.95 -6.45
C GLN A 81 13.88 3.07 -7.18
N ASP A 82 14.56 3.90 -7.95
CA ASP A 82 13.96 5.01 -8.69
C ASP A 82 13.08 4.56 -9.88
N MET A 83 13.25 3.30 -10.32
CA MET A 83 12.42 2.77 -11.41
C MET A 83 10.96 2.58 -11.00
N TYR A 84 10.67 2.44 -9.72
CA TYR A 84 9.30 2.34 -9.21
C TYR A 84 8.72 3.74 -9.07
N VAL A 85 7.61 3.98 -9.75
CA VAL A 85 6.96 5.29 -9.87
C VAL A 85 5.44 5.14 -9.77
N GLY A 86 4.75 6.27 -9.66
CA GLY A 86 3.31 6.31 -9.56
C GLY A 86 2.84 6.97 -8.26
N PHE A 87 1.54 7.08 -8.11
CA PHE A 87 0.92 7.73 -6.97
C PHE A 87 1.29 7.04 -5.65
N ASP A 88 1.10 5.70 -5.56
CA ASP A 88 1.38 4.92 -4.35
C ASP A 88 2.86 4.97 -3.96
N ILE A 89 3.75 5.02 -4.94
CA ILE A 89 5.19 5.15 -4.68
C ILE A 89 5.52 6.54 -4.14
N THR A 90 4.89 7.59 -4.67
CA THR A 90 5.05 8.97 -4.17
C THR A 90 4.51 9.09 -2.75
N LEU A 91 3.35 8.50 -2.49
CA LEU A 91 2.75 8.43 -1.16
C LEU A 91 3.66 7.67 -0.18
N ALA A 92 4.21 6.52 -0.57
CA ALA A 92 5.12 5.73 0.26
C ALA A 92 6.41 6.52 0.59
N LYS A 93 6.95 7.28 -0.36
CA LYS A 93 8.08 8.21 -0.12
C LYS A 93 7.73 9.25 0.91
N TYR A 94 6.58 9.89 0.77
CA TYR A 94 6.12 10.89 1.72
C TYR A 94 5.93 10.30 3.13
N ILE A 95 5.31 9.10 3.24
CA ILE A 95 5.13 8.43 4.53
C ILE A 95 6.48 8.14 5.18
N ALA A 96 7.46 7.59 4.44
CA ALA A 96 8.79 7.32 4.97
C ALA A 96 9.48 8.59 5.47
N GLU A 97 9.44 9.68 4.69
CA GLU A 97 9.99 10.99 5.08
C GLU A 97 9.30 11.56 6.32
N TYR A 98 7.96 11.49 6.38
CA TYR A 98 7.16 11.95 7.52
C TYR A 98 7.52 11.22 8.81
N LEU A 99 7.82 9.91 8.71
CA LEU A 99 8.21 9.07 9.84
C LEU A 99 9.72 9.12 10.15
N GLY A 100 10.53 9.79 9.33
CA GLY A 100 11.99 9.85 9.48
C GLY A 100 12.66 8.52 9.19
N LEU A 101 12.08 7.68 8.32
CA LEU A 101 12.56 6.37 7.91
C LEU A 101 13.15 6.40 6.49
N GLU A 102 14.08 5.50 6.21
CA GLU A 102 14.54 5.23 4.86
C GLU A 102 13.49 4.36 4.13
N LEU A 103 13.16 4.68 2.86
CA LEU A 103 12.22 3.88 2.07
C LEU A 103 12.93 2.74 1.37
N GLN A 104 12.34 1.54 1.44
CA GLN A 104 12.72 0.39 0.61
C GLN A 104 11.46 -0.19 -0.08
N ILE A 105 11.38 -0.05 -1.39
CA ILE A 105 10.34 -0.69 -2.21
C ILE A 105 10.72 -2.16 -2.42
N MET A 106 9.75 -3.05 -2.17
CA MET A 106 9.84 -4.49 -2.37
C MET A 106 8.87 -4.91 -3.48
N PRO A 107 9.32 -4.99 -4.74
CA PRO A 107 8.46 -5.36 -5.86
C PRO A 107 8.12 -6.85 -5.82
N MET A 108 6.84 -7.18 -5.98
CA MET A 108 6.35 -8.56 -6.02
C MET A 108 4.96 -8.61 -6.66
N SER A 109 4.38 -9.78 -6.85
CA SER A 109 2.99 -9.88 -7.32
C SER A 109 1.98 -9.39 -6.27
N PHE A 110 0.80 -9.00 -6.73
CA PHE A 110 -0.23 -8.39 -5.88
C PHE A 110 -0.65 -9.28 -4.69
N ASP A 111 -0.81 -10.57 -4.90
CA ASP A 111 -1.09 -11.54 -3.84
C ASP A 111 0.11 -11.76 -2.90
N ALA A 112 1.34 -11.68 -3.44
CA ALA A 112 2.55 -11.77 -2.64
C ALA A 112 2.73 -10.56 -1.71
N CYS A 113 2.30 -9.35 -2.12
CA CYS A 113 2.31 -8.17 -1.25
C CYS A 113 1.50 -8.41 0.03
N GLN A 114 0.30 -8.96 -0.12
CA GLN A 114 -0.56 -9.31 1.01
C GLN A 114 0.12 -10.35 1.91
N THR A 115 0.71 -11.39 1.31
CA THR A 115 1.43 -12.43 2.03
C THR A 115 2.65 -11.87 2.80
N ALA A 116 3.40 -10.94 2.21
CA ALA A 116 4.59 -10.35 2.83
C ALA A 116 4.23 -9.55 4.10
N VAL A 117 3.15 -8.77 4.06
CA VAL A 117 2.65 -8.05 5.25
C VAL A 117 2.11 -9.01 6.30
N TYR A 118 1.32 -10.02 5.89
CA TYR A 118 0.79 -11.02 6.82
C TYR A 118 1.91 -11.77 7.57
N ALA A 119 2.96 -12.14 6.85
CA ALA A 119 4.12 -12.83 7.41
C ALA A 119 5.08 -11.91 8.20
N GLY A 120 4.88 -10.59 8.17
CA GLY A 120 5.77 -9.61 8.82
C GLY A 120 7.14 -9.50 8.16
N THR A 121 7.23 -9.73 6.84
CA THR A 121 8.44 -9.55 6.04
C THR A 121 8.47 -8.21 5.30
N ALA A 122 7.35 -7.51 5.24
CA ALA A 122 7.21 -6.11 4.86
C ALA A 122 6.45 -5.37 5.95
N ASP A 123 6.74 -4.08 6.15
CA ASP A 123 6.07 -3.23 7.13
C ASP A 123 4.66 -2.88 6.70
N MET A 124 4.50 -2.58 5.42
CA MET A 124 3.22 -2.27 4.81
C MET A 124 3.18 -2.70 3.35
N ALA A 125 1.97 -2.75 2.78
CA ALA A 125 1.75 -2.87 1.34
C ALA A 125 0.90 -1.69 0.85
N ALA A 126 1.39 -1.01 -0.19
CA ALA A 126 0.70 0.03 -0.93
C ALA A 126 0.73 -0.37 -2.41
N SER A 127 -0.44 -0.72 -2.94
CA SER A 127 -0.61 -1.28 -4.29
C SER A 127 -2.09 -1.25 -4.70
N GLY A 128 -2.72 -0.08 -4.60
CA GLY A 128 -4.11 0.11 -5.00
C GLY A 128 -5.10 -0.83 -4.29
N PHE A 129 -4.86 -1.20 -3.05
CA PHE A 129 -5.74 -2.14 -2.34
C PHE A 129 -7.07 -1.50 -1.98
N SER A 130 -8.17 -1.95 -2.60
CA SER A 130 -9.51 -1.63 -2.09
C SER A 130 -9.70 -2.23 -0.69
N TRP A 131 -10.44 -1.52 0.17
CA TRP A 131 -10.84 -2.09 1.44
C TRP A 131 -11.79 -3.27 1.20
N THR A 132 -11.61 -4.37 1.93
CA THR A 132 -12.56 -5.50 1.96
C THR A 132 -12.65 -6.05 3.37
N GLU A 133 -13.77 -6.73 3.70
CA GLU A 133 -13.95 -7.38 5.00
C GLU A 133 -12.85 -8.41 5.28
N ASP A 134 -12.45 -9.17 4.28
CA ASP A 134 -11.38 -10.17 4.42
C ASP A 134 -10.05 -9.52 4.76
N ARG A 135 -9.69 -8.44 4.06
CA ARG A 135 -8.48 -7.67 4.37
C ARG A 135 -8.54 -7.06 5.76
N ALA A 136 -9.66 -6.46 6.16
CA ALA A 136 -9.83 -5.87 7.50
C ALA A 136 -9.76 -6.92 8.64
N GLN A 137 -10.13 -8.18 8.37
CA GLN A 137 -9.96 -9.26 9.34
C GLN A 137 -8.49 -9.68 9.52
N ASN A 138 -7.73 -9.72 8.44
CA ASN A 138 -6.38 -10.28 8.41
C ASN A 138 -5.27 -9.24 8.61
N TYR A 139 -5.54 -7.96 8.35
CA TYR A 139 -4.60 -6.85 8.41
C TYR A 139 -5.13 -5.70 9.27
N ASN A 140 -4.28 -4.82 9.73
CA ASN A 140 -4.66 -3.46 9.99
C ASN A 140 -4.75 -2.76 8.62
N THR A 141 -5.81 -1.99 8.41
CA THR A 141 -5.96 -1.14 7.22
C THR A 141 -5.78 0.32 7.64
N SER A 142 -5.13 1.10 6.79
CA SER A 142 -5.09 2.55 6.98
C SER A 142 -6.47 3.18 6.79
N ASP A 143 -6.58 4.48 7.06
CA ASP A 143 -7.65 5.31 6.53
C ASP A 143 -7.62 5.25 5.00
N TYR A 144 -8.76 5.57 4.37
CA TYR A 144 -8.85 5.64 2.93
C TYR A 144 -7.95 6.75 2.38
N TYR A 145 -7.27 6.43 1.28
CA TYR A 145 -6.54 7.41 0.50
C TYR A 145 -7.02 7.42 -0.96
N HIS A 146 -6.55 8.42 -1.71
CA HIS A 146 -6.97 8.67 -3.08
C HIS A 146 -6.75 7.44 -3.99
N ALA A 147 -7.82 7.01 -4.67
CA ALA A 147 -7.77 5.94 -5.66
C ALA A 147 -7.88 6.47 -7.10
N GLY A 148 -8.09 7.79 -7.25
CA GLY A 148 -8.25 8.45 -8.55
C GLY A 148 -9.45 7.91 -9.33
N ASP A 149 -9.32 7.77 -10.64
CA ASP A 149 -10.36 7.20 -11.51
C ASP A 149 -10.68 5.72 -11.20
N ASN A 150 -9.96 5.10 -10.27
CA ASN A 150 -10.21 3.73 -9.81
C ASN A 150 -11.27 3.65 -8.72
N GLU A 151 -11.67 4.77 -8.11
CA GLU A 151 -12.64 4.77 -7.01
C GLU A 151 -14.02 4.31 -7.45
N ASP A 152 -14.48 4.77 -8.62
CA ASP A 152 -15.87 4.69 -8.99
C ASP A 152 -16.21 3.55 -9.96
N GLU A 153 -15.27 3.09 -10.77
CA GLU A 153 -15.56 2.16 -11.84
C GLU A 153 -14.61 0.95 -11.91
N GLN A 154 -15.21 -0.23 -11.88
CA GLN A 154 -14.56 -1.48 -12.21
C GLN A 154 -15.14 -1.98 -13.54
N VAL A 155 -14.27 -2.30 -14.50
CA VAL A 155 -14.65 -2.51 -15.90
C VAL A 155 -14.02 -3.77 -16.49
N LEU A 156 -14.45 -4.12 -17.70
CA LEU A 156 -13.76 -5.11 -18.53
C LEU A 156 -13.13 -4.41 -19.73
N ILE A 157 -11.87 -4.76 -20.02
CA ILE A 157 -11.19 -4.46 -21.27
C ILE A 157 -11.15 -5.69 -22.16
N THR A 158 -11.17 -5.48 -23.47
CA THR A 158 -11.18 -6.53 -24.50
C THR A 158 -10.42 -6.08 -25.75
N LEU A 159 -10.21 -6.96 -26.71
CA LEU A 159 -9.69 -6.54 -28.02
C LEU A 159 -10.70 -5.62 -28.73
N ALA A 160 -10.25 -4.51 -29.29
CA ALA A 160 -11.09 -3.55 -30.00
C ALA A 160 -11.87 -4.20 -31.17
N SER A 161 -11.34 -5.27 -31.75
CA SER A 161 -12.00 -6.06 -32.79
C SER A 161 -13.27 -6.79 -32.32
N ASN A 162 -13.48 -6.95 -31.01
CA ASN A 162 -14.67 -7.57 -30.44
C ASN A 162 -15.89 -6.64 -30.45
N GLY A 163 -15.69 -5.29 -30.60
CA GLY A 163 -16.78 -4.31 -30.56
C GLY A 163 -17.61 -4.47 -29.29
N ASP A 164 -18.93 -4.42 -29.43
CA ASP A 164 -19.88 -4.49 -28.31
C ASP A 164 -20.20 -5.92 -27.85
N LYS A 165 -19.48 -6.94 -28.33
CA LYS A 165 -19.77 -8.36 -28.00
C LYS A 165 -19.85 -8.61 -26.49
N TYR A 166 -19.00 -7.97 -25.72
CA TYR A 166 -18.86 -8.18 -24.29
C TYR A 166 -19.36 -7.00 -23.43
N ALA A 167 -20.25 -6.16 -24.00
CA ALA A 167 -20.79 -5.01 -23.31
C ALA A 167 -21.88 -5.31 -22.26
N THR A 168 -22.39 -6.55 -22.23
CA THR A 168 -23.48 -6.96 -21.33
C THR A 168 -23.20 -8.30 -20.68
N ALA A 169 -23.82 -8.57 -19.53
CA ALA A 169 -23.71 -9.85 -18.85
C ALA A 169 -24.13 -11.05 -19.74
N GLU A 170 -25.12 -10.86 -20.63
CA GLU A 170 -25.53 -11.88 -21.58
C GLU A 170 -24.43 -12.21 -22.60
N GLY A 171 -23.71 -11.17 -23.09
CA GLY A 171 -22.59 -11.33 -24.02
C GLY A 171 -21.37 -11.98 -23.39
N LEU A 172 -21.30 -11.95 -22.04
CA LEU A 172 -20.20 -12.52 -21.25
C LEU A 172 -20.42 -13.98 -20.84
N LYS A 173 -21.58 -14.57 -21.13
CA LYS A 173 -21.83 -16.00 -20.83
C LYS A 173 -20.86 -16.91 -21.57
N GLY A 174 -20.15 -17.73 -20.82
CA GLY A 174 -19.10 -18.61 -21.32
C GLY A 174 -17.84 -17.91 -21.81
N ALA A 175 -17.73 -16.59 -21.64
CA ALA A 175 -16.52 -15.84 -21.96
C ALA A 175 -15.43 -16.15 -20.93
N LYS A 176 -14.17 -16.15 -21.37
CA LYS A 176 -13.00 -16.28 -20.51
C LYS A 176 -12.60 -14.91 -19.99
N ILE A 177 -12.73 -14.70 -18.69
CA ILE A 177 -12.42 -13.42 -18.05
C ILE A 177 -11.18 -13.60 -17.19
N GLY A 178 -10.12 -12.87 -17.54
CA GLY A 178 -8.91 -12.77 -16.72
C GLY A 178 -9.12 -11.80 -15.56
N ALA A 179 -8.64 -12.15 -14.36
CA ALA A 179 -8.53 -11.24 -13.24
C ALA A 179 -7.24 -11.48 -12.47
N GLN A 180 -6.67 -10.42 -11.90
CA GLN A 180 -5.47 -10.56 -11.07
C GLN A 180 -5.81 -11.32 -9.78
N ASN A 181 -4.93 -12.25 -9.41
CA ASN A 181 -5.13 -13.07 -8.22
C ASN A 181 -5.22 -12.22 -6.94
N ALA A 182 -6.19 -12.55 -6.07
CA ALA A 182 -6.50 -11.86 -4.80
C ALA A 182 -6.94 -10.37 -4.96
N SER A 183 -7.39 -9.97 -6.16
CA SER A 183 -7.90 -8.63 -6.45
C SER A 183 -9.41 -8.50 -6.16
N LEU A 184 -9.89 -7.23 -6.07
CA LEU A 184 -11.32 -6.94 -6.04
C LEU A 184 -12.00 -7.45 -7.32
N GLN A 185 -11.35 -7.33 -8.47
CA GLN A 185 -11.88 -7.76 -9.78
C GLN A 185 -12.12 -9.26 -9.84
N GLN A 186 -11.29 -10.06 -9.19
CA GLN A 186 -11.54 -11.50 -9.02
C GLN A 186 -12.86 -11.75 -8.28
N SER A 187 -13.08 -11.06 -7.17
CA SER A 187 -14.30 -11.20 -6.36
C SER A 187 -15.53 -10.74 -7.15
N LEU A 188 -15.47 -9.57 -7.77
CA LEU A 188 -16.57 -9.03 -8.59
C LEU A 188 -16.92 -9.95 -9.77
N THR A 189 -15.91 -10.51 -10.45
CA THR A 189 -16.12 -11.45 -11.55
C THR A 189 -16.81 -12.72 -11.04
N THR A 190 -16.34 -13.27 -9.91
CA THR A 190 -16.94 -14.47 -9.29
C THR A 190 -18.40 -14.24 -8.92
N GLU A 191 -18.71 -13.07 -8.35
CA GLU A 191 -20.05 -12.75 -7.84
C GLU A 191 -21.04 -12.36 -8.95
N GLN A 192 -20.59 -11.54 -9.92
CA GLN A 192 -21.50 -10.91 -10.89
C GLN A 192 -21.50 -11.59 -12.26
N LEU A 193 -20.49 -12.37 -12.59
CA LEU A 193 -20.33 -13.04 -13.88
C LEU A 193 -20.13 -14.56 -13.72
N SER A 194 -20.94 -15.19 -12.85
CA SER A 194 -20.85 -16.61 -12.53
C SER A 194 -21.05 -17.56 -13.73
N ASP A 195 -21.66 -17.09 -14.83
CA ASP A 195 -21.82 -17.83 -16.08
C ASP A 195 -20.60 -17.70 -17.02
N SER A 196 -19.56 -16.99 -16.63
CA SER A 196 -18.27 -16.88 -17.34
C SER A 196 -17.22 -17.82 -16.78
N GLU A 197 -16.12 -18.02 -17.51
CA GLU A 197 -14.94 -18.75 -17.04
C GLU A 197 -13.91 -17.77 -16.47
N LEU A 198 -13.77 -17.72 -15.13
CA LEU A 198 -12.74 -16.90 -14.49
C LEU A 198 -11.39 -17.59 -14.56
N ILE A 199 -10.37 -16.89 -15.07
CA ILE A 199 -8.99 -17.35 -15.13
C ILE A 199 -8.10 -16.33 -14.42
N LEU A 200 -7.30 -16.77 -13.44
CA LEU A 200 -6.45 -15.92 -12.66
C LEU A 200 -5.06 -15.76 -13.29
N PHE A 201 -4.52 -14.54 -13.18
CA PHE A 201 -3.14 -14.22 -13.55
C PHE A 201 -2.42 -13.48 -12.41
N THR A 202 -1.09 -13.44 -12.43
CA THR A 202 -0.27 -12.87 -11.34
C THR A 202 0.01 -11.38 -11.50
N ASP A 203 0.27 -10.94 -12.75
CA ASP A 203 0.59 -9.54 -13.06
C ASP A 203 -0.17 -9.07 -14.31
N LEU A 204 -0.50 -7.77 -14.34
CA LEU A 204 -1.30 -7.17 -15.40
C LEU A 204 -0.62 -7.22 -16.77
N GLY A 205 0.71 -7.11 -16.82
CA GLY A 205 1.45 -7.21 -18.07
C GLY A 205 1.27 -8.57 -18.72
N THR A 206 1.36 -9.65 -17.94
CA THR A 206 1.08 -11.02 -18.38
C THR A 206 -0.39 -11.15 -18.79
N GLY A 207 -1.33 -10.62 -18.01
CA GLY A 207 -2.76 -10.61 -18.34
C GLY A 207 -3.04 -9.95 -19.69
N VAL A 208 -2.44 -8.78 -19.95
CA VAL A 208 -2.56 -8.06 -21.24
C VAL A 208 -2.00 -8.88 -22.40
N LEU A 209 -0.85 -9.53 -22.23
CA LEU A 209 -0.29 -10.41 -23.27
C LEU A 209 -1.22 -11.60 -23.56
N GLN A 210 -1.81 -12.22 -22.55
CA GLN A 210 -2.74 -13.33 -22.71
C GLN A 210 -4.04 -12.87 -23.39
N LEU A 211 -4.54 -11.66 -23.10
CA LEU A 211 -5.67 -11.06 -23.84
C LEU A 211 -5.34 -10.89 -25.34
N LYS A 212 -4.17 -10.34 -25.66
CA LYS A 212 -3.71 -10.17 -27.04
C LYS A 212 -3.55 -11.48 -27.79
N ASN A 213 -3.17 -12.53 -27.09
CA ASN A 213 -3.02 -13.88 -27.65
C ASN A 213 -4.37 -14.63 -27.79
N GLY A 214 -5.44 -14.09 -27.22
CA GLY A 214 -6.77 -14.72 -27.25
C GLY A 214 -6.95 -15.84 -26.19
N ASP A 215 -6.08 -15.89 -25.17
CA ASP A 215 -6.24 -16.79 -24.02
C ASP A 215 -7.40 -16.32 -23.14
N PHE A 216 -7.67 -15.00 -23.09
CA PHE A 216 -8.82 -14.35 -22.49
C PHE A 216 -9.68 -13.67 -23.54
N ASP A 217 -10.98 -13.58 -23.30
CA ASP A 217 -11.91 -12.73 -24.04
C ASP A 217 -11.92 -11.29 -23.48
N CYS A 218 -11.79 -11.19 -22.16
CA CYS A 218 -11.74 -9.91 -21.43
C CYS A 218 -10.79 -9.99 -20.24
N ILE A 219 -10.37 -8.83 -19.73
CA ILE A 219 -9.70 -8.70 -18.43
C ILE A 219 -10.50 -7.74 -17.56
N ALA A 220 -10.72 -8.10 -16.30
CA ALA A 220 -11.32 -7.24 -15.30
C ALA A 220 -10.25 -6.33 -14.66
N VAL A 221 -10.49 -5.02 -14.71
CA VAL A 221 -9.55 -3.99 -14.23
C VAL A 221 -10.31 -2.82 -13.60
N ALA A 222 -9.63 -2.03 -12.78
CA ALA A 222 -10.12 -0.71 -12.42
C ALA A 222 -10.05 0.23 -13.64
N LYS A 223 -10.97 1.18 -13.75
CA LYS A 223 -11.11 2.03 -14.94
C LYS A 223 -9.83 2.80 -15.28
N GLY A 224 -9.22 3.47 -14.31
CA GLY A 224 -7.98 4.24 -14.53
C GLY A 224 -6.82 3.37 -15.01
N ASN A 225 -6.71 2.14 -14.49
CA ASN A 225 -5.74 1.17 -14.98
C ASN A 225 -6.09 0.69 -16.40
N GLY A 226 -7.38 0.44 -16.69
CA GLY A 226 -7.85 0.12 -18.05
C GLY A 226 -7.50 1.21 -19.05
N ASP A 227 -7.68 2.49 -18.68
CA ASP A 227 -7.31 3.64 -19.50
C ASP A 227 -5.80 3.67 -19.78
N ALA A 228 -4.97 3.43 -18.78
CA ALA A 228 -3.50 3.35 -18.93
C ALA A 228 -3.08 2.20 -19.87
N ILE A 229 -3.71 1.04 -19.74
CA ILE A 229 -3.46 -0.10 -20.64
C ILE A 229 -3.83 0.26 -22.08
N ILE A 230 -5.01 0.83 -22.31
CA ILE A 230 -5.51 1.21 -23.64
C ILE A 230 -4.62 2.28 -24.28
N ALA A 231 -4.18 3.28 -23.53
CA ALA A 231 -3.29 4.32 -24.02
C ALA A 231 -1.99 3.75 -24.63
N ASN A 232 -1.51 2.66 -24.09
CA ASN A 232 -0.29 1.98 -24.54
C ASN A 232 -0.55 0.79 -25.49
N ASN A 233 -1.81 0.41 -25.74
CA ASN A 233 -2.21 -0.76 -26.54
C ASN A 233 -3.46 -0.44 -27.37
N PRO A 234 -3.31 0.21 -28.54
CA PRO A 234 -4.45 0.70 -29.33
C PRO A 234 -5.37 -0.41 -29.86
N GLU A 235 -4.93 -1.66 -29.83
CA GLU A 235 -5.75 -2.84 -30.16
C GLU A 235 -6.68 -3.28 -29.04
N ILE A 236 -6.61 -2.68 -27.84
CA ILE A 236 -7.46 -2.95 -26.67
C ILE A 236 -8.46 -1.81 -26.51
N ALA A 237 -9.66 -2.10 -26.05
CA ALA A 237 -10.72 -1.15 -25.78
C ALA A 237 -11.52 -1.52 -24.53
N MET A 238 -12.25 -0.58 -23.95
CA MET A 238 -13.28 -0.87 -22.98
C MET A 238 -14.36 -1.73 -23.62
N SER A 239 -14.83 -2.77 -22.94
CA SER A 239 -15.91 -3.65 -23.45
C SER A 239 -17.29 -3.00 -23.38
N GLY A 240 -17.43 -1.93 -22.59
CA GLY A 240 -18.73 -1.32 -22.26
C GLY A 240 -19.39 -1.92 -21.02
N PHE A 241 -18.92 -3.08 -20.52
CA PHE A 241 -19.42 -3.66 -19.27
C PHE A 241 -18.81 -2.95 -18.06
N LYS A 242 -19.64 -2.67 -17.05
CA LYS A 242 -19.24 -2.12 -15.76
C LYS A 242 -19.77 -3.01 -14.63
N PHE A 243 -18.93 -3.31 -13.68
CA PHE A 243 -19.34 -3.99 -12.45
C PHE A 243 -20.14 -3.04 -11.55
N VAL A 244 -21.06 -3.59 -10.78
CA VAL A 244 -21.69 -2.89 -9.66
C VAL A 244 -20.73 -2.95 -8.48
N VAL A 245 -20.31 -1.79 -7.98
CA VAL A 245 -19.34 -1.68 -6.87
C VAL A 245 -20.05 -1.10 -5.65
N ASP A 246 -19.90 -1.76 -4.49
CA ASP A 246 -20.36 -1.22 -3.20
C ASP A 246 -19.46 -0.03 -2.82
N GLU A 247 -20.05 1.06 -2.33
CA GLU A 247 -19.35 2.30 -1.94
C GLU A 247 -18.16 2.03 -0.99
N LYS A 248 -18.25 1.01 -0.14
CA LYS A 248 -17.17 0.61 0.78
C LYS A 248 -15.88 0.15 0.08
N TYR A 249 -15.94 -0.21 -1.21
CA TYR A 249 -14.78 -0.66 -1.99
C TYR A 249 -14.15 0.44 -2.84
N THR A 250 -14.68 1.66 -2.80
CA THR A 250 -14.28 2.74 -3.71
C THR A 250 -12.98 3.43 -3.31
N GLY A 251 -12.54 3.36 -2.05
CA GLY A 251 -11.28 3.94 -1.60
C GLY A 251 -10.16 2.91 -1.48
N ASN A 252 -8.92 3.35 -1.68
CA ASN A 252 -7.75 2.53 -1.42
C ASN A 252 -7.32 2.59 0.05
N VAL A 253 -6.71 1.52 0.53
CA VAL A 253 -6.11 1.41 1.86
C VAL A 253 -4.70 0.84 1.77
N ILE A 254 -3.84 1.23 2.70
CA ILE A 254 -2.56 0.58 2.94
C ILE A 254 -2.79 -0.60 3.88
N LEU A 255 -2.23 -1.75 3.55
CA LEU A 255 -2.26 -2.93 4.43
C LEU A 255 -1.04 -2.91 5.34
N LEU A 256 -1.26 -3.13 6.64
CA LEU A 256 -0.22 -3.23 7.65
C LEU A 256 -0.39 -4.54 8.43
N GLN A 257 0.68 -5.01 9.06
CA GLN A 257 0.61 -6.23 9.86
C GLN A 257 -0.44 -6.08 10.98
N LYS A 258 -1.29 -7.09 11.14
CA LYS A 258 -2.33 -7.09 12.19
C LYS A 258 -1.73 -6.88 13.57
N GLY A 259 -2.24 -5.89 14.30
CA GLY A 259 -1.79 -5.53 15.64
C GLY A 259 -0.59 -4.57 15.67
N ASN A 260 -0.08 -4.08 14.53
CA ASN A 260 0.91 -3.01 14.48
C ASN A 260 0.20 -1.63 14.51
N ASP A 261 -0.50 -1.35 15.61
CA ASP A 261 -1.36 -0.18 15.74
C ASP A 261 -0.56 1.12 15.70
N ALA A 262 0.63 1.15 16.32
CA ALA A 262 1.49 2.33 16.33
C ALA A 262 1.92 2.77 14.92
N LEU A 263 2.31 1.82 14.06
CA LEU A 263 2.65 2.13 12.68
C LEU A 263 1.39 2.54 11.89
N THR A 264 0.25 1.90 12.14
CA THR A 264 -1.03 2.23 11.49
C THR A 264 -1.45 3.66 11.79
N GLU A 265 -1.41 4.07 13.07
CA GLU A 265 -1.72 5.44 13.49
C GLU A 265 -0.76 6.46 12.87
N ALA A 266 0.53 6.13 12.81
CA ALA A 266 1.54 7.00 12.22
C ALA A 266 1.37 7.15 10.69
N VAL A 267 1.02 6.07 9.99
CA VAL A 267 0.66 6.09 8.56
C VAL A 267 -0.59 6.96 8.34
N ASN A 268 -1.64 6.79 9.15
CA ASN A 268 -2.86 7.61 9.05
C ASN A 268 -2.57 9.10 9.27
N ALA A 269 -1.68 9.44 10.21
CA ALA A 269 -1.26 10.82 10.41
C ALA A 269 -0.53 11.39 9.18
N ALA A 270 0.32 10.59 8.52
CA ALA A 270 1.00 10.98 7.27
C ALA A 270 0.01 11.14 6.11
N LEU A 271 -0.99 10.23 5.99
CA LEU A 271 -2.07 10.34 5.00
C LEU A 271 -2.84 11.66 5.17
N ALA A 272 -3.26 11.96 6.40
CA ALA A 272 -3.98 13.20 6.70
C ALA A 272 -3.16 14.45 6.37
N ALA A 273 -1.83 14.43 6.65
CA ALA A 273 -0.92 15.54 6.38
C ALA A 273 -0.61 15.75 4.89
N SER A 274 -0.77 14.71 4.05
CA SER A 274 -0.48 14.77 2.62
C SER A 274 -1.70 15.06 1.73
N LYS A 275 -2.90 15.06 2.28
CA LYS A 275 -4.17 15.05 1.53
C LYS A 275 -4.27 16.13 0.44
N ASP A 276 -3.79 17.33 0.72
CA ASP A 276 -3.85 18.46 -0.22
C ASP A 276 -2.92 18.27 -1.45
N GLN A 277 -2.05 17.26 -1.44
CA GLN A 277 -1.09 16.98 -2.52
C GLN A 277 -1.55 15.84 -3.43
N TRP A 278 -2.58 15.07 -3.05
CA TRP A 278 -2.95 13.82 -3.72
C TRP A 278 -3.31 14.02 -5.19
N ASP A 279 -4.14 15.01 -5.51
CA ASP A 279 -4.53 15.29 -6.89
C ASP A 279 -3.31 15.65 -7.76
N THR A 280 -2.38 16.42 -7.20
CA THR A 280 -1.14 16.76 -7.91
C THR A 280 -0.31 15.51 -8.20
N TRP A 281 -0.06 14.67 -7.19
CA TRP A 281 0.72 13.44 -7.34
C TRP A 281 0.06 12.45 -8.32
N TYR A 282 -1.27 12.33 -8.25
CA TYR A 282 -2.01 11.47 -9.14
C TYR A 282 -1.91 11.93 -10.61
N ASN A 283 -2.04 13.23 -10.85
CA ASN A 283 -1.91 13.80 -12.19
C ASN A 283 -0.49 13.68 -12.75
N GLU A 284 0.53 13.87 -11.91
CA GLU A 284 1.93 13.62 -12.28
C GLU A 284 2.14 12.15 -12.67
N ALA A 285 1.56 11.23 -11.90
CA ALA A 285 1.62 9.80 -12.19
C ALA A 285 0.91 9.46 -13.52
N LYS A 286 -0.28 10.04 -13.78
CA LYS A 286 -0.98 9.89 -15.07
C LYS A 286 -0.10 10.37 -16.23
N ALA A 287 0.52 11.54 -16.11
CA ALA A 287 1.37 12.10 -17.17
C ALA A 287 2.55 11.18 -17.53
N ILE A 288 3.20 10.57 -16.55
CA ILE A 288 4.33 9.64 -16.82
C ILE A 288 3.88 8.24 -17.24
N SER A 289 2.63 7.84 -16.95
CA SER A 289 2.08 6.55 -17.40
C SER A 289 1.64 6.55 -18.86
N GLY A 290 1.67 7.71 -19.54
CA GLY A 290 1.21 7.88 -20.92
C GLY A 290 -0.30 8.15 -21.03
N ILE A 291 -1.01 8.36 -19.92
CA ILE A 291 -2.41 8.79 -19.94
C ILE A 291 -2.43 10.30 -20.23
N GLU A 292 -3.25 10.70 -21.21
CA GLU A 292 -3.45 12.12 -21.53
C GLU A 292 -4.19 12.81 -20.39
N VAL A 293 -3.61 13.88 -19.85
CA VAL A 293 -4.20 14.71 -18.81
C VAL A 293 -4.69 16.01 -19.49
N SER A 294 -6.00 16.26 -19.48
CA SER A 294 -6.57 17.52 -19.94
C SER A 294 -6.69 18.52 -18.80
N TYR A 295 -6.44 19.79 -19.11
CA TYR A 295 -6.54 20.89 -18.14
C TYR A 295 -7.61 21.88 -18.59
N ASP A 296 -8.31 22.47 -17.64
CA ASP A 296 -9.22 23.59 -17.89
C ASP A 296 -8.44 24.90 -18.13
N ASP A 297 -9.16 25.97 -18.48
CA ASP A 297 -8.57 27.31 -18.72
C ASP A 297 -7.91 27.93 -17.48
N GLN A 298 -8.08 27.34 -16.31
CA GLN A 298 -7.49 27.77 -15.04
C GLN A 298 -6.26 26.92 -14.64
N GLY A 299 -5.95 25.88 -15.44
CA GLY A 299 -4.84 24.97 -15.19
C GLY A 299 -5.19 23.83 -14.22
N ASN A 300 -6.48 23.63 -13.90
CA ASN A 300 -6.93 22.46 -13.14
C ASN A 300 -7.21 21.31 -14.11
N VAL A 301 -7.07 20.08 -13.59
CA VAL A 301 -7.43 18.90 -14.38
C VAL A 301 -8.92 18.91 -14.69
N ALA A 302 -9.25 18.82 -15.97
CA ALA A 302 -10.63 18.69 -16.40
C ALA A 302 -11.10 17.24 -16.18
N ASN A 303 -12.15 17.08 -15.37
CA ASN A 303 -12.84 15.80 -15.15
C ASN A 303 -13.67 15.39 -16.35
#